data_5696c184d5abd5c96450e406bd70863c
#
_entry.id   5696c184d5abd5c96450e406bd70863c
#
_cell.length_a   1.000
_cell.length_b   1.000
_cell.length_c   1.000
_cell.angle_alpha   90.00
_cell.angle_beta   90.00
_cell.angle_gamma   90.00
#
_symmetry.space_group_name_H-M   'P 1'
#
loop_
_entity.id
_entity.type
_entity.pdbx_description
1 polymer ?
#
loop_
_entity_poly.entity_id
_entity_poly.type
_entity_poly.pdbx_seq_one_letter_code
_entity_poly.pdbx_strand_id
1 'polypeptide(L)'
;LPAQQRISEDAWYRGTADAVFQNLDIIRDRRPQFIVVLAGDHVYKMDYSLLLTDHVQRGAQCTVACIEVPVAEASAFGVMAIDRSRRITEFVEKPSNPPAMSGKPDHALASMGVYVFNAQYLYDALEQDLADPSSKHDFGKDIVPRAVRNGEAVAHPFADSCVMASSSPEPYWRDVGTI
;
A
#
# COMPACT_ATOMS: atom_id res chain seq x y z
N LEU A 1 -9.59 -9.31 13.32
CA LEU A 1 -10.14 -8.72 14.56
C LEU A 1 -11.43 -8.00 14.19
N PRO A 2 -12.52 -8.15 14.94
CA PRO A 2 -13.69 -7.31 14.74
C PRO A 2 -13.29 -5.84 14.93
N ALA A 3 -13.89 -4.94 14.14
CA ALA A 3 -13.73 -3.51 14.33
C ALA A 3 -14.26 -3.15 15.74
N GLN A 4 -13.34 -2.96 16.68
CA GLN A 4 -13.64 -2.53 18.03
C GLN A 4 -12.98 -1.18 18.25
N GLN A 5 -13.74 -0.26 18.76
CA GLN A 5 -13.23 1.00 19.29
C GLN A 5 -12.45 0.70 20.56
N ARG A 6 -11.13 0.86 20.56
CA ARG A 6 -10.29 0.51 21.71
C ARG A 6 -9.82 1.71 22.52
N ILE A 7 -9.83 2.90 21.90
CA ILE A 7 -9.28 4.13 22.50
C ILE A 7 -10.38 5.14 22.84
N SER A 8 -11.46 5.18 22.07
CA SER A 8 -12.61 6.04 22.34
C SER A 8 -13.90 5.31 22.00
N GLU A 9 -14.83 5.22 22.96
CA GLU A 9 -16.12 4.57 22.76
C GLU A 9 -17.05 5.34 21.80
N ASP A 10 -16.71 6.58 21.47
CA ASP A 10 -17.59 7.51 20.75
C ASP A 10 -17.23 7.69 19.26
N ALA A 11 -16.15 7.10 18.76
CA ALA A 11 -15.71 7.31 17.38
C ALA A 11 -15.27 6.04 16.67
N TRP A 12 -15.73 5.85 15.43
CA TRP A 12 -15.20 4.85 14.51
C TRP A 12 -13.76 5.17 14.12
N TYR A 13 -13.04 4.19 13.54
CA TYR A 13 -11.74 4.43 12.94
C TYR A 13 -11.82 5.61 11.96
N ARG A 14 -10.94 6.58 12.12
CA ARG A 14 -10.90 7.79 11.31
C ARG A 14 -10.39 7.54 9.89
N GLY A 15 -9.64 6.45 9.71
CA GLY A 15 -9.08 6.02 8.44
C GLY A 15 -8.39 4.66 8.59
N THR A 16 -7.82 4.17 7.48
CA THR A 16 -7.17 2.86 7.41
C THR A 16 -5.92 2.77 8.29
N ALA A 17 -5.16 3.85 8.42
CA ALA A 17 -3.98 3.93 9.28
C ALA A 17 -4.38 3.96 10.78
N ASP A 18 -5.45 4.67 11.13
CA ASP A 18 -5.99 4.70 12.49
C ASP A 18 -6.47 3.30 12.93
N ALA A 19 -7.07 2.53 12.02
CA ALA A 19 -7.48 1.16 12.30
C ALA A 19 -6.29 0.26 12.68
N VAL A 20 -5.15 0.43 12.05
CA VAL A 20 -3.92 -0.30 12.41
C VAL A 20 -3.33 0.26 13.70
N PHE A 21 -3.29 1.58 13.86
CA PHE A 21 -2.76 2.24 15.05
C PHE A 21 -3.48 1.77 16.33
N GLN A 22 -4.80 1.75 16.33
CA GLN A 22 -5.60 1.33 17.50
C GLN A 22 -5.38 -0.13 17.90
N ASN A 23 -4.74 -0.95 17.06
CA ASN A 23 -4.42 -2.35 17.32
C ASN A 23 -2.90 -2.62 17.42
N LEU A 24 -2.08 -1.57 17.55
CA LEU A 24 -0.61 -1.70 17.60
C LEU A 24 -0.11 -2.53 18.77
N ASP A 25 -0.78 -2.51 19.93
CA ASP A 25 -0.45 -3.31 21.09
C ASP A 25 -0.41 -4.81 20.74
N ILE A 26 -1.43 -5.30 20.02
CA ILE A 26 -1.53 -6.70 19.58
C ILE A 26 -0.42 -7.05 18.58
N ILE A 27 -0.10 -6.12 17.68
CA ILE A 27 0.95 -6.32 16.68
C ILE A 27 2.31 -6.33 17.37
N ARG A 28 2.58 -5.40 18.29
CA ARG A 28 3.84 -5.28 19.04
C ARG A 28 4.11 -6.51 19.92
N ASP A 29 3.08 -7.11 20.50
CA ASP A 29 3.18 -8.35 21.28
C ASP A 29 3.79 -9.49 20.48
N ARG A 30 3.56 -9.55 19.17
CA ARG A 30 4.12 -10.55 18.26
C ARG A 30 5.57 -10.28 17.87
N ARG A 31 6.09 -9.09 18.18
CA ARG A 31 7.47 -8.65 17.85
C ARG A 31 7.87 -8.93 16.40
N PRO A 32 7.04 -8.57 15.40
CA PRO A 32 7.36 -8.81 14.00
C PRO A 32 8.54 -7.94 13.57
N GLN A 33 9.34 -8.43 12.62
CA GLN A 33 10.32 -7.60 11.92
C GLN A 33 9.67 -6.81 10.78
N PHE A 34 8.68 -7.42 10.13
CA PHE A 34 7.96 -6.84 9.00
C PHE A 34 6.46 -6.97 9.23
N ILE A 35 5.70 -6.01 8.69
CA ILE A 35 4.25 -5.99 8.73
C ILE A 35 3.73 -5.89 7.31
N VAL A 36 2.83 -6.82 6.94
CA VAL A 36 2.12 -6.77 5.67
C VAL A 36 0.73 -6.21 5.93
N VAL A 37 0.39 -5.13 5.25
CA VAL A 37 -0.93 -4.50 5.29
C VAL A 37 -1.65 -4.83 3.99
N LEU A 38 -2.86 -5.36 4.09
CA LEU A 38 -3.65 -5.80 2.95
C LEU A 38 -5.00 -5.07 2.94
N ALA A 39 -5.43 -4.58 1.77
CA ALA A 39 -6.81 -4.16 1.57
C ALA A 39 -7.75 -5.38 1.67
N GLY A 40 -8.87 -5.23 2.37
CA GLY A 40 -9.82 -6.32 2.64
C GLY A 40 -10.84 -6.57 1.54
N ASP A 41 -10.90 -5.71 0.53
CA ASP A 41 -11.86 -5.67 -0.57
C ASP A 41 -11.23 -5.96 -1.94
N HIS A 42 -10.08 -6.61 -1.98
CA HIS A 42 -9.39 -6.98 -3.21
C HIS A 42 -9.33 -8.50 -3.39
N VAL A 43 -9.52 -8.97 -4.62
CA VAL A 43 -9.45 -10.40 -5.00
C VAL A 43 -8.26 -10.61 -5.95
N TYR A 44 -7.28 -11.37 -5.50
CA TYR A 44 -6.07 -11.69 -6.25
C TYR A 44 -5.36 -12.92 -5.65
N LYS A 45 -4.35 -13.44 -6.35
CA LYS A 45 -3.44 -14.45 -5.82
C LYS A 45 -2.01 -13.95 -5.90
N MET A 46 -1.32 -13.89 -4.75
CA MET A 46 0.06 -13.42 -4.63
C MET A 46 0.86 -14.34 -3.72
N ASP A 47 2.11 -14.58 -4.09
CA ASP A 47 3.11 -15.15 -3.19
C ASP A 47 3.76 -14.02 -2.39
N TYR A 48 3.30 -13.83 -1.16
CA TYR A 48 3.83 -12.79 -0.27
C TYR A 48 5.28 -13.01 0.13
N SER A 49 5.82 -14.24 -0.01
CA SER A 49 7.23 -14.51 0.29
C SER A 49 8.15 -13.82 -0.73
N LEU A 50 7.74 -13.74 -2.00
CA LEU A 50 8.45 -13.01 -3.04
C LEU A 50 8.40 -11.50 -2.81
N LEU A 51 7.23 -10.96 -2.45
CA LEU A 51 7.08 -9.56 -2.07
C LEU A 51 7.96 -9.19 -0.87
N LEU A 52 7.97 -10.01 0.18
CA LEU A 52 8.81 -9.80 1.36
C LEU A 52 10.31 -9.92 1.04
N THR A 53 10.67 -10.89 0.20
CA THR A 53 12.06 -11.07 -0.25
C THR A 53 12.56 -9.82 -1.00
N ASP A 54 11.76 -9.27 -1.92
CA ASP A 54 12.10 -8.05 -2.65
C ASP A 54 12.25 -6.84 -1.71
N HIS A 55 11.35 -6.70 -0.72
CA HIS A 55 11.43 -5.68 0.33
C HIS A 55 12.76 -5.73 1.08
N VAL A 56 13.15 -6.91 1.55
CA VAL A 56 14.41 -7.12 2.30
C VAL A 56 15.63 -6.87 1.41
N GLN A 57 15.65 -7.41 0.19
CA GLN A 57 16.78 -7.26 -0.74
C GLN A 57 17.03 -5.81 -1.13
N ARG A 58 15.97 -4.99 -1.22
CA ARG A 58 16.08 -3.56 -1.54
C ARG A 58 16.41 -2.70 -0.32
N GLY A 59 16.38 -3.25 0.88
CA GLY A 59 16.57 -2.49 2.12
C GLY A 59 15.51 -1.39 2.29
N ALA A 60 14.29 -1.62 1.80
CA ALA A 60 13.22 -0.64 1.84
C ALA A 60 12.62 -0.50 3.24
N GLN A 61 12.08 0.68 3.57
CA GLN A 61 11.26 0.89 4.76
C GLN A 61 9.77 0.64 4.47
N CYS A 62 9.37 0.95 3.23
CA CYS A 62 8.03 0.74 2.71
C CYS A 62 8.11 0.12 1.31
N THR A 63 7.40 -0.96 1.06
CA THR A 63 7.20 -1.52 -0.28
C THR A 63 5.73 -1.50 -0.63
N VAL A 64 5.40 -0.98 -1.81
CA VAL A 64 4.03 -0.88 -2.33
C VAL A 64 3.89 -1.86 -3.48
N ALA A 65 3.01 -2.86 -3.35
CA ALA A 65 2.65 -3.70 -4.48
C ALA A 65 1.82 -2.90 -5.49
N CYS A 66 2.17 -3.03 -6.76
CA CYS A 66 1.58 -2.24 -7.84
C CYS A 66 1.27 -3.08 -9.08
N ILE A 67 0.31 -2.60 -9.85
CA ILE A 67 -0.16 -3.21 -11.09
C ILE A 67 -0.31 -2.15 -12.17
N GLU A 68 -0.04 -2.54 -13.42
CA GLU A 68 -0.32 -1.68 -14.57
C GLU A 68 -1.82 -1.72 -14.88
N VAL A 69 -2.44 -0.55 -15.00
CA VAL A 69 -3.85 -0.39 -15.36
C VAL A 69 -4.00 0.62 -16.49
N PRO A 70 -5.06 0.56 -17.31
CA PRO A 70 -5.38 1.63 -18.26
C PRO A 70 -5.49 2.98 -17.55
N VAL A 71 -4.93 4.05 -18.13
CA VAL A 71 -5.01 5.42 -17.55
C VAL A 71 -6.46 5.83 -17.27
N ALA A 72 -7.40 5.42 -18.11
CA ALA A 72 -8.82 5.72 -17.95
C ALA A 72 -9.43 5.13 -16.66
N GLU A 73 -8.86 4.06 -16.11
CA GLU A 73 -9.31 3.40 -14.87
C GLU A 73 -8.52 3.84 -13.65
N ALA A 74 -7.36 4.46 -13.85
CA ALA A 74 -6.37 4.71 -12.81
C ALA A 74 -6.83 5.72 -11.74
N SER A 75 -7.81 6.58 -12.05
CA SER A 75 -8.36 7.57 -11.11
C SER A 75 -9.07 6.95 -9.90
N ALA A 76 -9.38 5.64 -9.94
CA ALA A 76 -9.96 4.92 -8.81
C ALA A 76 -8.92 4.54 -7.73
N PHE A 77 -7.63 4.59 -8.04
CA PHE A 77 -6.54 4.05 -7.24
C PHE A 77 -5.50 5.11 -6.85
N GLY A 78 -4.65 4.77 -5.89
CA GLY A 78 -3.39 5.47 -5.71
C GLY A 78 -2.49 5.20 -6.92
N VAL A 79 -1.95 6.24 -7.55
CA VAL A 79 -1.10 6.14 -8.74
C VAL A 79 0.31 6.61 -8.42
N MET A 80 1.30 5.92 -8.96
CA MET A 80 2.70 6.19 -8.66
C MET A 80 3.57 6.32 -9.90
N ALA A 81 4.62 7.13 -9.78
CA ALA A 81 5.75 7.14 -10.69
C ALA A 81 6.97 6.51 -10.00
N ILE A 82 7.80 5.81 -10.77
CA ILE A 82 8.99 5.14 -10.27
C ILE A 82 10.23 5.48 -11.10
N ASP A 83 11.39 5.41 -10.49
CA ASP A 83 12.67 5.47 -11.19
C ASP A 83 13.13 4.07 -11.66
N ARG A 84 14.32 4.01 -12.27
CA ARG A 84 14.90 2.76 -12.79
C ARG A 84 15.25 1.74 -11.69
N SER A 85 15.39 2.19 -10.46
CA SER A 85 15.64 1.34 -9.29
C SER A 85 14.35 0.86 -8.62
N ARG A 86 13.19 1.19 -9.19
CA ARG A 86 11.85 0.99 -8.64
C ARG A 86 11.57 1.82 -7.38
N ARG A 87 12.37 2.84 -7.05
CA ARG A 87 12.02 3.79 -6.01
C ARG A 87 10.82 4.60 -6.46
N ILE A 88 9.84 4.75 -5.58
CA ILE A 88 8.65 5.57 -5.87
C ILE A 88 9.08 7.03 -5.73
N THR A 89 8.95 7.79 -6.83
CA THR A 89 9.29 9.21 -6.90
C THR A 89 8.09 10.12 -6.72
N GLU A 90 6.90 9.60 -7.00
CA GLU A 90 5.63 10.30 -6.83
C GLU A 90 4.53 9.30 -6.46
N PHE A 91 3.62 9.71 -5.58
CA PHE A 91 2.42 8.95 -5.25
C PHE A 91 1.25 9.91 -5.04
N VAL A 92 0.16 9.69 -5.75
CA VAL A 92 -1.07 10.51 -5.65
C VAL A 92 -2.28 9.59 -5.49
N GLU A 93 -3.01 9.77 -4.40
CA GLU A 93 -4.22 9.01 -4.12
C GLU A 93 -5.40 9.53 -4.94
N LYS A 94 -5.97 8.66 -5.76
CA LYS A 94 -7.16 8.92 -6.60
C LYS A 94 -7.08 10.23 -7.39
N PRO A 95 -6.05 10.39 -8.24
CA PRO A 95 -5.87 11.62 -9.00
C PRO A 95 -6.96 11.79 -10.06
N SER A 96 -7.45 13.01 -10.24
CA SER A 96 -8.38 13.33 -11.34
C SER A 96 -7.73 13.25 -12.73
N ASN A 97 -6.40 13.38 -12.79
CA ASN A 97 -5.60 13.24 -14.00
C ASN A 97 -4.40 12.33 -13.70
N PRO A 98 -4.57 10.99 -13.81
CA PRO A 98 -3.52 10.05 -13.47
C PRO A 98 -2.28 10.21 -14.36
N PRO A 99 -1.06 10.23 -13.80
CA PRO A 99 0.15 10.22 -14.61
C PRO A 99 0.32 8.89 -15.34
N ALA A 100 0.63 8.97 -16.64
CA ALA A 100 0.96 7.79 -17.43
C ALA A 100 2.36 7.27 -17.09
N MET A 101 2.57 5.98 -17.29
CA MET A 101 3.88 5.35 -17.14
C MET A 101 4.85 5.82 -18.21
N SER A 102 6.12 5.99 -17.82
CA SER A 102 7.17 6.27 -18.80
C SER A 102 7.27 5.13 -19.82
N GLY A 103 7.13 5.48 -21.09
CA GLY A 103 7.18 4.50 -22.20
C GLY A 103 5.87 3.74 -22.48
N LYS A 104 4.80 3.96 -21.67
CA LYS A 104 3.47 3.37 -21.86
C LYS A 104 2.40 4.44 -21.60
N PRO A 105 2.11 5.32 -22.58
CA PRO A 105 1.23 6.47 -22.39
C PRO A 105 -0.23 6.11 -22.08
N ASP A 106 -0.66 4.90 -22.42
CA ASP A 106 -2.02 4.42 -22.21
C ASP A 106 -2.20 3.70 -20.84
N HIS A 107 -1.11 3.54 -20.07
CA HIS A 107 -1.11 2.84 -18.78
C HIS A 107 -0.56 3.71 -17.65
N ALA A 108 -1.07 3.46 -16.47
CA ALA A 108 -0.59 4.02 -15.20
C ALA A 108 -0.18 2.89 -14.24
N LEU A 109 0.68 3.19 -13.29
CA LEU A 109 1.09 2.25 -12.26
C LEU A 109 0.24 2.49 -11.00
N ALA A 110 -0.69 1.58 -10.74
CA ALA A 110 -1.65 1.68 -9.64
C ALA A 110 -1.18 0.90 -8.40
N SER A 111 -1.43 1.45 -7.22
CA SER A 111 -1.29 0.77 -5.95
C SER A 111 -2.38 -0.29 -5.79
N MET A 112 -1.99 -1.47 -5.35
CA MET A 112 -2.93 -2.56 -5.04
C MET A 112 -3.48 -2.50 -3.61
N GLY A 113 -3.14 -1.48 -2.81
CA GLY A 113 -3.50 -1.47 -1.39
C GLY A 113 -2.79 -2.57 -0.59
N VAL A 114 -1.67 -3.06 -1.08
CA VAL A 114 -0.84 -4.10 -0.45
C VAL A 114 0.53 -3.48 -0.16
N TYR A 115 0.89 -3.47 1.12
CA TYR A 115 2.11 -2.81 1.59
C TYR A 115 2.94 -3.74 2.47
N VAL A 116 4.26 -3.61 2.40
CA VAL A 116 5.19 -4.18 3.39
C VAL A 116 5.93 -3.05 4.06
N PHE A 117 6.01 -3.10 5.37
CA PHE A 117 6.78 -2.14 6.18
C PHE A 117 7.75 -2.86 7.10
N ASN A 118 8.91 -2.25 7.33
CA ASN A 118 9.67 -2.53 8.54
C ASN A 118 8.80 -2.16 9.76
N ALA A 119 8.70 -3.05 10.74
CA ALA A 119 7.76 -2.88 11.85
C ALA A 119 8.00 -1.58 12.63
N GLN A 120 9.26 -1.29 12.99
CA GLN A 120 9.59 -0.06 13.72
C GLN A 120 9.24 1.20 12.90
N TYR A 121 9.56 1.18 11.60
CA TYR A 121 9.22 2.29 10.71
C TYR A 121 7.70 2.56 10.69
N LEU A 122 6.89 1.50 10.60
CA LEU A 122 5.43 1.65 10.60
C LEU A 122 4.93 2.21 11.94
N TYR A 123 5.49 1.75 13.06
CA TYR A 123 5.10 2.26 14.38
C TYR A 123 5.36 3.76 14.48
N ASP A 124 6.57 4.21 14.11
CA ASP A 124 6.95 5.61 14.16
C ASP A 124 6.10 6.48 13.20
N ALA A 125 5.80 5.94 12.00
CA ALA A 125 4.96 6.62 11.01
C ALA A 125 3.52 6.80 11.49
N LEU A 126 2.93 5.78 12.14
CA LEU A 126 1.57 5.84 12.67
C LEU A 126 1.47 6.76 13.90
N GLU A 127 2.49 6.79 14.77
CA GLU A 127 2.53 7.70 15.91
C GLU A 127 2.63 9.17 15.45
N GLN A 128 3.46 9.44 14.44
CA GLN A 128 3.56 10.77 13.84
C GLN A 128 2.28 11.19 13.12
N ASP A 129 1.62 10.25 12.44
CA ASP A 129 0.36 10.47 11.77
C ASP A 129 -0.76 10.81 12.75
N LEU A 130 -0.83 10.11 13.88
CA LEU A 130 -1.79 10.38 14.93
C LEU A 130 -1.65 11.80 15.51
N ALA A 131 -0.41 12.29 15.63
CA ALA A 131 -0.10 13.61 16.17
C ALA A 131 -0.38 14.75 15.16
N ASP A 132 -0.61 14.45 13.88
CA ASP A 132 -0.89 15.42 12.83
C ASP A 132 -2.38 15.71 12.73
N PRO A 133 -2.87 16.90 13.17
CA PRO A 133 -4.29 17.23 13.12
C PRO A 133 -4.84 17.42 11.69
N SER A 134 -3.96 17.54 10.69
CA SER A 134 -4.33 17.67 9.28
C SER A 134 -4.46 16.33 8.57
N SER A 135 -3.96 15.25 9.18
CA SER A 135 -4.01 13.91 8.62
C SER A 135 -5.44 13.37 8.48
N LYS A 136 -5.64 12.56 7.45
CA LYS A 136 -6.85 11.74 7.27
C LYS A 136 -6.71 10.36 7.90
N HIS A 137 -5.53 10.07 8.46
CA HIS A 137 -5.17 8.78 9.05
C HIS A 137 -5.37 7.61 8.09
N ASP A 138 -4.93 7.82 6.84
CA ASP A 138 -5.13 6.89 5.73
C ASP A 138 -3.78 6.47 5.12
N PHE A 139 -3.65 5.18 4.76
CA PHE A 139 -2.39 4.70 4.18
C PHE A 139 -2.05 5.39 2.86
N GLY A 140 -3.03 5.52 1.96
CA GLY A 140 -2.82 6.09 0.63
C GLY A 140 -2.66 7.62 0.65
N LYS A 141 -3.27 8.32 1.62
CA LYS A 141 -3.22 9.79 1.69
C LYS A 141 -2.08 10.31 2.55
N ASP A 142 -1.69 9.58 3.59
CA ASP A 142 -0.79 10.11 4.62
C ASP A 142 0.48 9.26 4.77
N ILE A 143 0.37 7.94 5.02
CA ILE A 143 1.51 7.08 5.35
C ILE A 143 2.42 6.84 4.14
N VAL A 144 1.86 6.34 3.03
CA VAL A 144 2.64 6.05 1.82
C VAL A 144 3.23 7.31 1.20
N PRO A 145 2.47 8.42 1.00
CA PRO A 145 3.06 9.66 0.52
C PRO A 145 4.19 10.21 1.38
N ARG A 146 4.12 10.02 2.71
CA ARG A 146 5.22 10.38 3.62
C ARG A 146 6.46 9.54 3.34
N ALA A 147 6.33 8.22 3.23
CA ALA A 147 7.43 7.33 2.89
C ALA A 147 8.07 7.68 1.54
N VAL A 148 7.25 8.08 0.56
CA VAL A 148 7.72 8.54 -0.76
C VAL A 148 8.52 9.84 -0.64
N ARG A 149 8.00 10.84 0.06
CA ARG A 149 8.72 12.11 0.28
C ARG A 149 10.08 11.93 0.96
N ASN A 150 10.18 10.96 1.86
CA ASN A 150 11.44 10.62 2.54
C ASN A 150 12.38 9.78 1.67
N GLY A 151 11.95 9.34 0.48
CA GLY A 151 12.72 8.46 -0.39
C GLY A 151 12.86 7.02 0.12
N GLU A 152 11.95 6.56 0.95
CA GLU A 152 11.98 5.28 1.67
C GLU A 152 11.03 4.23 1.09
N ALA A 153 10.27 4.60 0.05
CA ALA A 153 9.29 3.73 -0.60
C ALA A 153 9.79 3.15 -1.92
N VAL A 154 9.54 1.86 -2.13
CA VAL A 154 9.83 1.15 -3.40
C VAL A 154 8.57 0.46 -3.92
N ALA A 155 8.49 0.30 -5.23
CA ALA A 155 7.41 -0.40 -5.91
C ALA A 155 7.78 -1.88 -6.13
N HIS A 156 6.83 -2.78 -5.90
CA HIS A 156 6.91 -4.19 -6.24
C HIS A 156 5.84 -4.52 -7.28
N PRO A 157 6.20 -4.79 -8.56
CA PRO A 157 5.23 -5.19 -9.57
C PRO A 157 4.54 -6.50 -9.20
N PHE A 158 3.22 -6.54 -9.26
CA PHE A 158 2.43 -7.74 -8.97
C PHE A 158 2.82 -8.91 -9.86
N ALA A 159 3.21 -8.66 -11.09
CA ALA A 159 3.68 -9.68 -12.03
C ALA A 159 4.87 -10.50 -11.49
N ASP A 160 5.69 -9.93 -10.60
CA ASP A 160 6.85 -10.61 -10.00
C ASP A 160 6.46 -11.61 -8.91
N SER A 161 5.23 -11.54 -8.38
CA SER A 161 4.75 -12.36 -7.27
C SER A 161 3.33 -12.93 -7.46
N CYS A 162 2.67 -12.65 -8.59
CA CYS A 162 1.36 -13.22 -8.83
C CYS A 162 1.44 -14.74 -9.05
N VAL A 163 0.46 -15.46 -8.49
CA VAL A 163 0.29 -16.89 -8.72
C VAL A 163 -0.65 -17.09 -9.91
N MET A 164 -0.05 -17.43 -11.06
CA MET A 164 -0.78 -17.64 -12.30
C MET A 164 -1.63 -18.90 -12.22
N ALA A 165 -2.89 -18.81 -12.63
CA ALA A 165 -3.69 -20.01 -12.88
C ALA A 165 -3.30 -20.62 -14.23
N SER A 166 -3.27 -21.95 -14.31
CA SER A 166 -2.93 -22.67 -15.56
C SER A 166 -3.83 -22.32 -16.75
N SER A 167 -4.98 -21.71 -16.47
CA SER A 167 -5.99 -21.31 -17.47
C SER A 167 -5.97 -19.83 -17.85
N SER A 168 -5.16 -18.99 -17.19
CA SER A 168 -5.06 -17.56 -17.47
C SER A 168 -3.60 -17.11 -17.45
N PRO A 169 -3.05 -16.61 -18.57
CA PRO A 169 -1.67 -16.15 -18.66
C PRO A 169 -1.48 -14.74 -18.08
N GLU A 170 -2.55 -14.06 -17.62
CA GLU A 170 -2.50 -12.70 -17.11
C GLU A 170 -2.71 -12.64 -15.61
N PRO A 171 -2.00 -11.72 -14.91
CA PRO A 171 -2.21 -11.46 -13.49
C PRO A 171 -3.65 -11.01 -13.24
N TYR A 172 -4.37 -11.73 -12.36
CA TYR A 172 -5.73 -11.36 -11.99
C TYR A 172 -5.74 -10.58 -10.68
N TRP A 173 -6.23 -9.37 -10.73
CA TRP A 173 -6.52 -8.53 -9.58
C TRP A 173 -7.81 -7.74 -9.82
N ARG A 174 -8.66 -7.65 -8.80
CA ARG A 174 -9.91 -6.87 -8.82
C ARG A 174 -10.12 -6.22 -7.46
N ASP A 175 -10.40 -4.93 -7.49
CA ASP A 175 -11.04 -4.21 -6.41
C ASP A 175 -12.56 -4.48 -6.50
N VAL A 176 -13.16 -4.99 -5.40
CA VAL A 176 -14.60 -5.31 -5.30
C VAL A 176 -15.30 -4.41 -4.28
N GLY A 177 -14.68 -3.32 -3.89
CA GLY A 177 -15.23 -2.31 -2.97
C GLY A 177 -16.38 -1.50 -3.56
N THR A 178 -16.52 -1.51 -4.90
CA THR A 178 -17.67 -0.89 -5.62
C THR A 178 -18.36 -1.95 -6.44
N ILE A 179 -19.60 -2.31 -6.07
CA ILE A 179 -20.51 -3.12 -6.87
C ILE A 179 -21.30 -2.20 -7.80
#